data_e2008e11c6557c4f0cd28cd88e6da0a9
#
_entry.id   e2008e11c6557c4f0cd28cd88e6da0a9
#
_cell.length_a   1.000
_cell.length_b   1.000
_cell.length_c   1.000
_cell.angle_alpha   90.00
_cell.angle_beta   90.00
_cell.angle_gamma   90.00
#
_symmetry.space_group_name_H-M   'P 1'
#
loop_
_entity.id
_entity.type
_entity.pdbx_description
1 polymer ?
#
loop_
_entity_poly.entity_id
_entity_poly.type
_entity_poly.pdbx_seq_one_letter_code
_entity_poly.pdbx_strand_id
1 'polypeptide(L)'
;MSENSLITKLVRGPARRDDIRNLAIVAHVDHGKTTLVDSLLQQAGAFRANEFHEERVMDSNDLEREKGITILAKNTSVRWGGVTLNIVDTPGHADFGGEVERALTMVDGIVLLVDAAEGPLPQTRFVLRKALAYDMPVILVINKIDRPDARIAEVVDETYELFMDLDASDDQLDFPIVYCSGRDGWATIDLDVAIEDRPDTLGPLCDVILETIPCPAYTPGAPLQAWVTNLDANAYLGRLALCRVIEGKIEKGKQVAWCRTDGTIERTKVVELFLTEQLARVPVDSAWAGDLVAVAGIAEITIGETLADAENPIALPVITVDEPALSMTIGINTSPLAGRDGKKLTARLVKNRLDAELVGNVSIRVHPTERPDAWEVQARGELQLAVLVETMRREGFELNVGKPEVVTKEINGKRNEPVERVTIDVPEVHLGVVTQLLAARKGRMENMINHGLGWVRLEYLVPARGLIGFRTEFLTETRGTGVISHIFDGYEPWFGEIRARDRGSIVADRTGPTTTYAMTNLQERCTMMVGPGTDVYLGMIVGENSRSGDMDVNICREKKLTNVRASSTDDPIKLTPHRVLSLEHALEFIATDECIEVTPKHIRLRKVYLDPQDRHRHNKQLLGSTSG
;
A
#
# COMPACT_ATOMS: atom_id res chain seq x y z
N MET A 1 14.75 -26.41 8.26
CA MET A 1 15.67 -25.58 7.47
C MET A 1 14.78 -24.52 6.84
N SER A 2 14.90 -23.27 7.27
CA SER A 2 14.03 -22.17 6.83
C SER A 2 14.22 -21.90 5.33
N GLU A 3 13.13 -21.63 4.60
CA GLU A 3 13.12 -21.23 3.19
C GLU A 3 14.02 -20.03 2.89
N ASN A 4 14.29 -19.21 3.90
CA ASN A 4 15.17 -18.03 3.86
C ASN A 4 16.61 -18.31 3.44
N SER A 5 17.12 -19.54 3.63
CA SER A 5 18.49 -19.90 3.22
C SER A 5 18.63 -20.18 1.71
N LEU A 6 17.50 -20.18 0.94
CA LEU A 6 17.52 -20.54 -0.47
C LEU A 6 17.95 -19.37 -1.37
N ILE A 7 17.51 -18.13 -1.09
CA ILE A 7 17.88 -16.96 -1.89
C ILE A 7 19.37 -16.67 -1.77
N THR A 8 19.92 -16.73 -0.57
CA THR A 8 21.36 -16.55 -0.32
C THR A 8 22.20 -17.66 -0.98
N LYS A 9 21.64 -18.86 -1.19
CA LYS A 9 22.31 -19.97 -1.88
C LYS A 9 22.24 -19.90 -3.41
N LEU A 10 21.21 -19.23 -3.96
CA LEU A 10 21.02 -19.10 -5.40
C LEU A 10 22.04 -18.19 -6.10
N VAL A 11 22.75 -17.33 -5.36
CA VAL A 11 23.63 -16.27 -5.90
C VAL A 11 25.14 -16.56 -5.70
N ARG A 12 25.55 -17.81 -5.49
CA ARG A 12 26.96 -18.15 -5.21
C ARG A 12 27.64 -18.88 -6.37
N GLY A 13 27.78 -18.21 -7.51
CA GLY A 13 28.70 -18.66 -8.56
C GLY A 13 30.13 -18.17 -8.31
N PRO A 14 31.15 -18.81 -8.96
CA PRO A 14 32.55 -18.42 -8.84
C PRO A 14 32.90 -17.11 -9.58
N ALA A 15 32.07 -16.66 -10.51
CA ALA A 15 32.27 -15.44 -11.28
C ALA A 15 31.36 -14.30 -10.81
N ARG A 16 31.75 -13.06 -11.08
CA ARG A 16 31.02 -11.84 -10.66
C ARG A 16 30.87 -10.86 -11.82
N ARG A 17 29.78 -10.08 -11.78
CA ARG A 17 29.45 -9.01 -12.71
C ARG A 17 29.84 -7.67 -12.07
N ASP A 18 31.10 -7.24 -12.25
CA ASP A 18 31.62 -6.00 -11.64
C ASP A 18 31.00 -4.74 -12.25
N ASP A 19 30.36 -4.86 -13.41
CA ASP A 19 29.73 -3.77 -14.16
C ASP A 19 28.31 -3.42 -13.72
N ILE A 20 27.75 -4.14 -12.74
CA ILE A 20 26.36 -3.96 -12.25
C ILE A 20 26.30 -3.99 -10.73
N ARG A 21 25.38 -3.20 -10.15
CA ARG A 21 24.87 -3.32 -8.78
C ARG A 21 23.35 -3.24 -8.81
N ASN A 22 22.69 -4.16 -8.12
CA ASN A 22 21.24 -4.16 -7.95
C ASN A 22 20.90 -3.80 -6.51
N LEU A 23 20.20 -2.70 -6.31
CA LEU A 23 19.86 -2.21 -4.96
C LEU A 23 18.40 -1.76 -4.88
N ALA A 24 17.81 -1.87 -3.69
CA ALA A 24 16.52 -1.29 -3.38
C ALA A 24 16.68 -0.06 -2.48
N ILE A 25 15.88 0.97 -2.70
CA ILE A 25 15.79 2.11 -1.79
C ILE A 25 14.55 1.95 -0.92
N VAL A 26 14.79 1.86 0.38
CA VAL A 26 13.79 1.69 1.43
C VAL A 26 13.70 2.98 2.22
N ALA A 27 12.51 3.57 2.29
CA ALA A 27 12.28 4.81 3.01
C ALA A 27 10.86 4.86 3.55
N HIS A 28 10.66 5.63 4.62
CA HIS A 28 9.32 6.06 5.00
C HIS A 28 8.77 7.09 4.00
N VAL A 29 7.45 7.28 4.02
CA VAL A 29 6.79 8.36 3.29
C VAL A 29 7.40 9.69 3.72
N ASP A 30 7.62 10.58 2.75
CA ASP A 30 8.21 11.92 2.95
C ASP A 30 9.67 11.97 3.44
N HIS A 31 10.39 10.85 3.63
CA HIS A 31 11.84 10.86 3.93
C HIS A 31 12.71 11.30 2.75
N GLY A 32 12.11 11.57 1.58
CA GLY A 32 12.80 12.14 0.43
C GLY A 32 13.36 11.13 -0.57
N LYS A 33 12.81 9.89 -0.60
CA LYS A 33 13.21 8.82 -1.51
C LYS A 33 13.15 9.28 -2.98
N THR A 34 12.01 9.76 -3.44
CA THR A 34 11.82 10.22 -4.83
C THR A 34 12.76 11.37 -5.17
N THR A 35 12.94 12.34 -4.26
CA THR A 35 13.85 13.46 -4.44
C THR A 35 15.31 13.00 -4.58
N LEU A 36 15.75 12.05 -3.77
CA LEU A 36 17.10 11.48 -3.85
C LEU A 36 17.33 10.77 -5.19
N VAL A 37 16.37 9.95 -5.65
CA VAL A 37 16.47 9.25 -6.93
C VAL A 37 16.46 10.23 -8.10
N ASP A 38 15.62 11.26 -8.07
CA ASP A 38 15.58 12.31 -9.09
C ASP A 38 16.93 13.05 -9.17
N SER A 39 17.55 13.36 -8.02
CA SER A 39 18.87 14.00 -7.97
C SER A 39 19.97 13.07 -8.51
N LEU A 40 19.93 11.77 -8.21
CA LEU A 40 20.85 10.77 -8.77
C LEU A 40 20.71 10.69 -10.30
N LEU A 41 19.48 10.64 -10.81
CA LEU A 41 19.20 10.63 -12.26
C LEU A 41 19.69 11.90 -12.94
N GLN A 42 19.49 13.06 -12.31
CA GLN A 42 19.95 14.34 -12.84
C GLN A 42 21.47 14.39 -12.96
N GLN A 43 22.21 13.98 -11.91
CA GLN A 43 23.66 13.96 -11.90
C GLN A 43 24.26 12.92 -12.85
N ALA A 44 23.56 11.81 -13.09
CA ALA A 44 23.93 10.82 -14.09
C ALA A 44 23.64 11.25 -15.54
N GLY A 45 23.14 12.47 -15.75
CA GLY A 45 22.88 13.01 -17.09
C GLY A 45 21.64 12.45 -17.77
N ALA A 46 20.66 11.96 -16.99
CA ALA A 46 19.40 11.44 -17.51
C ALA A 46 18.55 12.50 -18.19
N PHE A 47 18.75 13.76 -17.84
CA PHE A 47 17.97 14.91 -18.32
C PHE A 47 18.81 15.89 -19.10
N ARG A 48 18.26 16.45 -20.18
CA ARG A 48 18.91 17.52 -20.92
C ARG A 48 18.76 18.83 -20.15
N ALA A 49 19.79 19.67 -20.15
CA ALA A 49 19.91 20.91 -19.37
C ALA A 49 18.76 21.94 -19.53
N ASN A 50 17.82 21.75 -20.47
CA ASN A 50 16.69 22.63 -20.76
C ASN A 50 15.33 21.95 -20.78
N GLU A 51 15.20 20.72 -20.30
CA GLU A 51 13.89 20.07 -20.15
C GLU A 51 13.26 20.47 -18.81
N PHE A 52 12.04 20.99 -18.87
CA PHE A 52 11.22 21.26 -17.69
C PHE A 52 10.79 19.89 -17.12
N HIS A 53 11.32 19.51 -15.96
CA HIS A 53 10.97 18.27 -15.32
C HIS A 53 9.85 18.50 -14.31
N GLU A 54 8.81 17.71 -14.41
CA GLU A 54 7.88 17.55 -13.29
C GLU A 54 8.68 16.93 -12.12
N GLU A 55 8.63 17.56 -10.97
CA GLU A 55 9.12 16.97 -9.73
C GLU A 55 8.45 15.60 -9.51
N ARG A 56 9.19 14.60 -9.00
CA ARG A 56 8.73 13.23 -8.75
C ARG A 56 8.54 12.38 -10.02
N VAL A 57 9.57 12.29 -10.82
CA VAL A 57 9.57 11.51 -12.08
C VAL A 57 9.26 10.02 -11.85
N MET A 58 9.64 9.47 -10.69
CA MET A 58 9.34 8.09 -10.32
C MET A 58 7.86 7.86 -9.96
N ASP A 59 7.15 8.87 -9.44
CA ASP A 59 5.74 8.77 -9.07
C ASP A 59 4.84 9.01 -10.30
N SER A 60 4.80 8.04 -11.22
CA SER A 60 4.06 8.18 -12.48
C SER A 60 2.54 8.01 -12.34
N ASN A 61 2.05 7.51 -11.20
CA ASN A 61 0.64 7.32 -10.93
C ASN A 61 0.08 8.53 -10.16
N ASP A 62 -1.03 9.10 -10.64
CA ASP A 62 -1.71 10.23 -9.96
C ASP A 62 -2.06 9.92 -8.50
N LEU A 63 -2.40 8.66 -8.18
CA LEU A 63 -2.67 8.22 -6.81
C LEU A 63 -1.42 8.23 -5.93
N GLU A 64 -0.26 7.85 -6.46
CA GLU A 64 1.02 7.92 -5.73
C GLU A 64 1.36 9.37 -5.40
N ARG A 65 1.19 10.28 -6.37
CA ARG A 65 1.42 11.73 -6.18
C ARG A 65 0.47 12.35 -5.15
N GLU A 66 -0.83 12.00 -5.21
CA GLU A 66 -1.84 12.52 -4.27
C GLU A 66 -1.66 11.99 -2.85
N LYS A 67 -1.32 10.71 -2.71
CA LYS A 67 -1.15 10.03 -1.42
C LYS A 67 0.25 10.20 -0.83
N GLY A 68 1.23 10.59 -1.64
CA GLY A 68 2.64 10.68 -1.25
C GLY A 68 3.29 9.33 -0.98
N ILE A 69 2.71 8.22 -1.46
CA ILE A 69 3.20 6.85 -1.21
C ILE A 69 3.55 6.15 -2.52
N THR A 70 4.59 5.34 -2.51
CA THR A 70 4.86 4.38 -3.59
C THR A 70 3.91 3.20 -3.47
N ILE A 71 3.17 2.90 -4.53
CA ILE A 71 2.21 1.78 -4.59
C ILE A 71 2.84 0.59 -5.32
N LEU A 72 3.50 0.86 -6.47
CA LEU A 72 4.11 -0.16 -7.31
C LEU A 72 5.63 -0.02 -7.31
N ALA A 73 6.32 -1.15 -7.18
CA ALA A 73 7.77 -1.19 -7.35
C ALA A 73 8.15 -0.83 -8.80
N LYS A 74 9.10 0.09 -8.95
CA LYS A 74 9.61 0.56 -10.24
C LYS A 74 11.11 0.39 -10.30
N ASN A 75 11.62 0.13 -11.51
CA ASN A 75 13.03 -0.02 -11.76
C ASN A 75 13.54 1.20 -12.52
N THR A 76 14.65 1.75 -12.06
CA THR A 76 15.43 2.74 -12.78
C THR A 76 16.90 2.35 -12.78
N SER A 77 17.71 2.92 -13.66
CA SER A 77 19.15 2.69 -13.66
C SER A 77 19.92 4.00 -13.76
N VAL A 78 21.03 4.06 -13.04
CA VAL A 78 21.96 5.18 -13.01
C VAL A 78 23.33 4.65 -13.36
N ARG A 79 24.10 5.39 -14.19
CA ARG A 79 25.46 5.01 -14.54
C ARG A 79 26.46 5.83 -13.76
N TRP A 80 27.30 5.17 -12.96
CA TRP A 80 28.32 5.79 -12.13
C TRP A 80 29.66 5.08 -12.28
N GLY A 81 30.73 5.83 -12.58
CA GLY A 81 32.08 5.24 -12.71
C GLY A 81 32.23 4.07 -13.72
N GLY A 82 31.33 3.99 -14.72
CA GLY A 82 31.28 2.87 -15.67
C GLY A 82 30.43 1.68 -15.21
N VAL A 83 29.95 1.67 -13.96
CA VAL A 83 29.06 0.66 -13.39
C VAL A 83 27.61 1.10 -13.52
N THR A 84 26.71 0.15 -13.81
CA THR A 84 25.27 0.38 -13.84
C THR A 84 24.69 0.07 -12.46
N LEU A 85 24.10 1.08 -11.83
CA LEU A 85 23.34 0.93 -10.57
C LEU A 85 21.86 0.77 -10.93
N ASN A 86 21.33 -0.43 -10.82
CA ASN A 86 19.90 -0.70 -10.95
C ASN A 86 19.23 -0.43 -9.61
N ILE A 87 18.34 0.55 -9.59
CA ILE A 87 17.62 0.99 -8.39
C ILE A 87 16.18 0.51 -8.50
N VAL A 88 15.76 -0.31 -7.55
CA VAL A 88 14.38 -0.77 -7.39
C VAL A 88 13.72 0.08 -6.32
N ASP A 89 12.71 0.85 -6.71
CA ASP A 89 11.89 1.61 -5.78
C ASP A 89 10.90 0.69 -5.09
N THR A 90 10.88 0.67 -3.75
CA THR A 90 10.02 -0.22 -2.97
C THR A 90 8.93 0.55 -2.24
N PRO A 91 7.67 0.03 -2.21
CA PRO A 91 6.66 0.57 -1.31
C PRO A 91 7.12 0.53 0.15
N GLY A 92 6.82 1.58 0.92
CA GLY A 92 7.12 1.61 2.36
C GLY A 92 6.01 1.01 3.23
N HIS A 93 4.78 0.89 2.73
CA HIS A 93 3.62 0.50 3.52
C HIS A 93 3.44 -1.03 3.57
N ALA A 94 3.13 -1.56 4.77
CA ALA A 94 2.96 -3.00 5.00
C ALA A 94 1.85 -3.65 4.16
N ASP A 95 0.81 -2.89 3.76
CA ASP A 95 -0.27 -3.36 2.90
C ASP A 95 0.22 -3.81 1.52
N PHE A 96 1.37 -3.28 1.07
CA PHE A 96 2.03 -3.65 -0.17
C PHE A 96 3.20 -4.63 0.06
N GLY A 97 3.16 -5.41 1.14
CA GLY A 97 4.22 -6.33 1.52
C GLY A 97 4.63 -7.31 0.42
N GLY A 98 3.70 -7.78 -0.40
CA GLY A 98 4.01 -8.63 -1.55
C GLY A 98 4.83 -7.93 -2.63
N GLU A 99 4.66 -6.62 -2.83
CA GLU A 99 5.52 -5.83 -3.73
C GLU A 99 6.94 -5.70 -3.16
N VAL A 100 7.05 -5.50 -1.84
CA VAL A 100 8.33 -5.42 -1.15
C VAL A 100 9.10 -6.74 -1.26
N GLU A 101 8.46 -7.88 -0.98
CA GLU A 101 9.10 -9.20 -1.07
C GLU A 101 9.62 -9.48 -2.48
N ARG A 102 8.84 -9.13 -3.51
CA ARG A 102 9.26 -9.27 -4.91
C ARG A 102 10.40 -8.32 -5.27
N ALA A 103 10.37 -7.08 -4.81
CA ALA A 103 11.43 -6.11 -5.04
C ALA A 103 12.76 -6.58 -4.42
N LEU A 104 12.71 -7.12 -3.19
CA LEU A 104 13.90 -7.65 -2.51
C LEU A 104 14.51 -8.86 -3.24
N THR A 105 13.72 -9.68 -3.95
CA THR A 105 14.30 -10.78 -4.76
C THR A 105 15.07 -10.29 -5.99
N MET A 106 14.88 -9.04 -6.40
CA MET A 106 15.55 -8.45 -7.56
C MET A 106 16.91 -7.84 -7.23
N VAL A 107 17.23 -7.62 -5.95
CA VAL A 107 18.39 -6.81 -5.51
C VAL A 107 19.40 -7.61 -4.69
N ASP A 108 20.59 -7.05 -4.54
CA ASP A 108 21.72 -7.66 -3.83
C ASP A 108 22.02 -6.92 -2.52
N GLY A 109 21.34 -5.80 -2.24
CA GLY A 109 21.44 -5.01 -1.01
C GLY A 109 20.46 -3.86 -0.99
N ILE A 110 20.37 -3.16 0.14
CA ILE A 110 19.43 -2.06 0.34
C ILE A 110 20.11 -0.77 0.79
N VAL A 111 19.51 0.35 0.39
CA VAL A 111 19.76 1.68 0.93
C VAL A 111 18.60 2.06 1.83
N LEU A 112 18.84 2.16 3.12
CA LEU A 112 17.87 2.59 4.12
C LEU A 112 17.94 4.10 4.27
N LEU A 113 16.92 4.82 3.79
CA LEU A 113 16.85 6.28 3.84
C LEU A 113 16.03 6.74 5.05
N VAL A 114 16.65 7.52 5.93
CA VAL A 114 16.04 8.03 7.17
C VAL A 114 16.13 9.55 7.19
N ASP A 115 15.05 10.23 7.58
CA ASP A 115 15.01 11.69 7.77
C ASP A 115 15.78 12.07 9.05
N ALA A 116 16.68 13.07 8.95
CA ALA A 116 17.52 13.52 10.06
C ALA A 116 16.75 14.13 11.24
N ALA A 117 15.51 14.56 11.05
CA ALA A 117 14.68 15.12 12.10
C ALA A 117 13.68 14.12 12.68
N GLU A 118 13.11 13.25 11.81
CA GLU A 118 12.05 12.32 12.21
C GLU A 118 12.58 10.99 12.76
N GLY A 119 13.74 10.53 12.25
CA GLY A 119 14.31 9.25 12.61
C GLY A 119 13.66 8.05 11.89
N PRO A 120 14.02 6.80 12.28
CA PRO A 120 13.49 5.59 11.67
C PRO A 120 12.05 5.37 12.10
N LEU A 121 11.10 5.52 11.15
CA LEU A 121 9.69 5.36 11.40
C LEU A 121 9.25 3.88 11.25
N PRO A 122 8.16 3.49 11.92
CA PRO A 122 7.75 2.08 12.03
C PRO A 122 7.50 1.34 10.71
N GLN A 123 7.09 2.03 9.64
CA GLN A 123 6.84 1.38 8.34
C GLN A 123 8.11 0.80 7.72
N THR A 124 9.25 1.42 7.96
CA THR A 124 10.57 0.96 7.53
C THR A 124 10.94 -0.38 8.18
N ARG A 125 10.43 -0.65 9.39
CA ARG A 125 10.66 -1.88 10.18
C ARG A 125 10.28 -3.15 9.42
N PHE A 126 9.16 -3.13 8.68
CA PHE A 126 8.71 -4.28 7.91
C PHE A 126 9.70 -4.65 6.79
N VAL A 127 10.10 -3.66 5.99
CA VAL A 127 11.02 -3.90 4.87
C VAL A 127 12.40 -4.29 5.37
N LEU A 128 12.90 -3.60 6.41
CA LEU A 128 14.19 -3.89 7.02
C LEU A 128 14.23 -5.31 7.62
N ARG A 129 13.18 -5.75 8.34
CA ARG A 129 13.09 -7.12 8.86
C ARG A 129 13.21 -8.18 7.76
N LYS A 130 12.55 -7.95 6.60
CA LYS A 130 12.64 -8.87 5.46
C LYS A 130 14.02 -8.86 4.84
N ALA A 131 14.66 -7.69 4.70
CA ALA A 131 16.00 -7.57 4.16
C ALA A 131 17.05 -8.24 5.06
N LEU A 132 16.97 -8.05 6.39
CA LEU A 132 17.81 -8.73 7.37
C LEU A 132 17.61 -10.25 7.36
N ALA A 133 16.38 -10.73 7.20
CA ALA A 133 16.07 -12.15 7.07
C ALA A 133 16.68 -12.78 5.80
N TYR A 134 16.92 -12.00 4.74
CA TYR A 134 17.63 -12.41 3.53
C TYR A 134 19.14 -12.20 3.60
N ASP A 135 19.66 -11.75 4.74
CA ASP A 135 21.09 -11.47 4.95
C ASP A 135 21.66 -10.45 3.93
N MET A 136 20.85 -9.44 3.61
CA MET A 136 21.24 -8.39 2.68
C MET A 136 22.07 -7.31 3.36
N PRO A 137 23.16 -6.82 2.73
CA PRO A 137 23.89 -5.65 3.23
C PRO A 137 23.00 -4.40 3.18
N VAL A 138 23.13 -3.58 4.20
CA VAL A 138 22.37 -2.33 4.37
C VAL A 138 23.34 -1.15 4.36
N ILE A 139 22.97 -0.08 3.67
CA ILE A 139 23.63 1.23 3.75
C ILE A 139 22.64 2.18 4.41
N LEU A 140 22.98 2.79 5.52
CA LEU A 140 22.17 3.82 6.16
C LEU A 140 22.45 5.17 5.53
N VAL A 141 21.40 5.84 5.05
CA VAL A 141 21.48 7.20 4.51
C VAL A 141 20.61 8.13 5.35
N ILE A 142 21.26 9.03 6.07
CA ILE A 142 20.60 10.10 6.83
C ILE A 142 20.37 11.29 5.89
N ASN A 143 19.11 11.51 5.53
CA ASN A 143 18.71 12.55 4.57
C ASN A 143 18.17 13.80 5.27
N LYS A 144 18.14 14.91 4.52
CA LYS A 144 17.66 16.22 4.99
C LYS A 144 18.46 16.79 6.16
N ILE A 145 19.76 16.54 6.19
CA ILE A 145 20.65 17.08 7.23
C ILE A 145 20.83 18.60 7.14
N ASP A 146 20.33 19.22 6.07
CA ASP A 146 20.21 20.67 5.87
C ASP A 146 19.11 21.31 6.73
N ARG A 147 18.21 20.54 7.31
CA ARG A 147 17.13 21.05 8.17
C ARG A 147 17.67 21.61 9.49
N PRO A 148 17.11 22.74 9.99
CA PRO A 148 17.53 23.33 11.25
C PRO A 148 17.14 22.50 12.48
N ASP A 149 16.18 21.57 12.35
CA ASP A 149 15.69 20.64 13.37
C ASP A 149 16.31 19.23 13.26
N ALA A 150 17.37 19.08 12.46
CA ALA A 150 18.08 17.81 12.32
C ALA A 150 18.77 17.41 13.64
N ARG A 151 18.55 16.15 14.06
CA ARG A 151 19.12 15.53 15.28
C ARG A 151 19.92 14.28 14.92
N ILE A 152 20.95 14.45 14.11
CA ILE A 152 21.67 13.40 13.39
C ILE A 152 22.16 12.28 14.32
N ALA A 153 22.85 12.63 15.44
CA ALA A 153 23.41 11.65 16.37
C ALA A 153 22.31 10.76 16.99
N GLU A 154 21.21 11.37 17.42
CA GLU A 154 20.08 10.68 18.01
C GLU A 154 19.40 9.73 16.98
N VAL A 155 19.26 10.17 15.73
CA VAL A 155 18.67 9.35 14.65
C VAL A 155 19.54 8.14 14.31
N VAL A 156 20.87 8.28 14.38
CA VAL A 156 21.79 7.15 14.22
C VAL A 156 21.59 6.15 15.35
N ASP A 157 21.54 6.61 16.62
CA ASP A 157 21.31 5.76 17.78
C ASP A 157 19.96 5.05 17.70
N GLU A 158 18.87 5.76 17.35
CA GLU A 158 17.53 5.18 17.13
C GLU A 158 17.54 4.12 16.02
N THR A 159 18.39 4.30 15.00
CA THR A 159 18.51 3.32 13.92
C THR A 159 19.23 2.06 14.41
N TYR A 160 20.28 2.17 15.20
CA TYR A 160 20.90 1.01 15.85
C TYR A 160 19.93 0.28 16.78
N GLU A 161 19.14 1.00 17.58
CA GLU A 161 18.07 0.40 18.40
C GLU A 161 17.06 -0.38 17.54
N LEU A 162 16.65 0.18 16.39
CA LEU A 162 15.77 -0.50 15.46
C LEU A 162 16.36 -1.82 14.94
N PHE A 163 17.64 -1.84 14.58
CA PHE A 163 18.31 -3.07 14.14
C PHE A 163 18.39 -4.13 15.25
N MET A 164 18.74 -3.71 16.48
CA MET A 164 18.76 -4.59 17.65
C MET A 164 17.36 -5.16 17.95
N ASP A 165 16.31 -4.36 17.87
CA ASP A 165 14.92 -4.78 18.02
C ASP A 165 14.48 -5.81 16.96
N LEU A 166 15.16 -5.85 15.82
CA LEU A 166 14.90 -6.79 14.73
C LEU A 166 15.80 -8.01 14.77
N ASP A 167 16.51 -8.24 15.90
CA ASP A 167 17.45 -9.35 16.10
C ASP A 167 18.57 -9.40 15.04
N ALA A 168 19.06 -8.21 14.60
CA ALA A 168 20.17 -8.12 13.67
C ALA A 168 21.45 -8.74 14.27
N SER A 169 22.21 -9.44 13.44
CA SER A 169 23.52 -9.99 13.84
C SER A 169 24.59 -8.89 13.95
N ASP A 170 25.69 -9.18 14.62
CA ASP A 170 26.82 -8.25 14.76
C ASP A 170 27.34 -7.78 13.39
N ASP A 171 27.40 -8.69 12.39
CA ASP A 171 27.81 -8.36 11.03
C ASP A 171 26.80 -7.43 10.32
N GLN A 172 25.52 -7.53 10.66
CA GLN A 172 24.46 -6.67 10.12
C GLN A 172 24.39 -5.31 10.81
N LEU A 173 24.99 -5.16 12.00
CA LEU A 173 25.13 -3.89 12.71
C LEU A 173 26.33 -3.06 12.20
N ASP A 174 27.25 -3.66 11.46
CA ASP A 174 28.40 -2.96 10.87
C ASP A 174 28.05 -2.42 9.47
N PHE A 175 27.09 -1.50 9.42
CA PHE A 175 26.66 -0.85 8.18
C PHE A 175 27.30 0.53 8.00
N PRO A 176 27.67 0.92 6.76
CA PRO A 176 28.16 2.26 6.48
C PRO A 176 27.05 3.30 6.59
N ILE A 177 27.41 4.49 7.05
CA ILE A 177 26.51 5.66 7.18
C ILE A 177 26.93 6.74 6.21
N VAL A 178 25.93 7.23 5.44
CA VAL A 178 26.08 8.36 4.52
C VAL A 178 25.12 9.46 4.91
N TYR A 179 25.57 10.68 4.91
CA TYR A 179 24.76 11.86 5.21
C TYR A 179 24.49 12.63 3.94
N CYS A 180 23.24 13.05 3.69
CA CYS A 180 22.92 13.75 2.45
C CYS A 180 21.83 14.82 2.59
N SER A 181 21.81 15.73 1.62
CA SER A 181 20.65 16.53 1.26
C SER A 181 20.20 16.11 -0.14
N GLY A 182 19.21 15.24 -0.22
CA GLY A 182 18.70 14.77 -1.50
C GLY A 182 18.12 15.90 -2.35
N ARG A 183 17.58 16.96 -1.71
CA ARG A 183 17.07 18.15 -2.41
C ARG A 183 18.18 18.97 -3.03
N ASP A 184 19.26 19.19 -2.30
CA ASP A 184 20.39 20.01 -2.77
C ASP A 184 21.41 19.18 -3.56
N GLY A 185 21.24 17.84 -3.60
CA GLY A 185 21.98 16.92 -4.47
C GLY A 185 23.41 16.63 -4.03
N TRP A 186 23.70 16.59 -2.74
CA TRP A 186 25.04 16.30 -2.23
C TRP A 186 25.03 15.25 -1.09
N ALA A 187 26.15 14.56 -0.91
CA ALA A 187 26.34 13.58 0.14
C ALA A 187 27.76 13.66 0.73
N THR A 188 27.91 13.21 1.97
CA THR A 188 29.21 13.06 2.66
C THR A 188 29.20 11.85 3.57
N ILE A 189 30.37 11.28 3.81
CA ILE A 189 30.58 10.21 4.82
C ILE A 189 31.15 10.78 6.13
N ASP A 190 31.57 12.04 6.12
CA ASP A 190 32.19 12.74 7.25
C ASP A 190 31.46 14.06 7.53
N LEU A 191 30.91 14.19 8.74
CA LEU A 191 30.22 15.38 9.21
C LEU A 191 31.18 16.50 9.66
N ASP A 192 32.43 16.17 10.00
CA ASP A 192 33.42 17.13 10.47
C ASP A 192 33.96 18.00 9.35
N VAL A 193 33.71 17.60 8.10
CA VAL A 193 34.04 18.41 6.92
C VAL A 193 33.19 19.67 6.90
N ALA A 194 33.85 20.84 6.81
CA ALA A 194 33.16 22.15 6.71
C ALA A 194 32.17 22.16 5.54
N ILE A 195 31.03 22.83 5.70
CA ILE A 195 29.98 22.88 4.66
C ILE A 195 30.53 23.37 3.32
N GLU A 196 31.49 24.28 3.34
CA GLU A 196 32.14 24.87 2.16
C GLU A 196 33.04 23.87 1.41
N ASP A 197 33.52 22.82 2.10
CA ASP A 197 34.43 21.81 1.55
C ASP A 197 33.69 20.47 1.23
N ARG A 198 32.39 20.42 1.46
CA ARG A 198 31.57 19.22 1.16
C ARG A 198 31.42 19.04 -0.35
N PRO A 199 31.37 17.78 -0.84
CA PRO A 199 31.12 17.52 -2.26
C PRO A 199 29.78 18.10 -2.73
N ASP A 200 29.74 18.72 -3.90
CA ASP A 200 28.51 19.21 -4.54
C ASP A 200 27.74 18.10 -5.28
N THR A 201 28.02 16.85 -4.96
CA THR A 201 27.46 15.69 -5.67
C THR A 201 27.07 14.58 -4.73
N LEU A 202 26.24 13.65 -5.22
CA LEU A 202 25.90 12.39 -4.57
C LEU A 202 26.99 11.31 -4.78
N GLY A 203 28.17 11.69 -5.31
CA GLY A 203 29.30 10.80 -5.54
C GLY A 203 29.65 9.92 -4.35
N PRO A 204 29.86 10.47 -3.13
CA PRO A 204 30.17 9.68 -1.96
C PRO A 204 29.16 8.58 -1.65
N LEU A 205 27.87 8.82 -1.88
CA LEU A 205 26.84 7.78 -1.77
C LEU A 205 27.02 6.68 -2.81
N CYS A 206 27.27 7.04 -4.07
CA CYS A 206 27.51 6.07 -5.13
C CYS A 206 28.76 5.23 -4.87
N ASP A 207 29.84 5.83 -4.36
CA ASP A 207 31.07 5.13 -4.03
C ASP A 207 30.84 4.11 -2.88
N VAL A 208 30.12 4.49 -1.82
CA VAL A 208 29.73 3.56 -0.73
C VAL A 208 28.84 2.44 -1.27
N ILE A 209 27.93 2.71 -2.21
CA ILE A 209 27.11 1.67 -2.87
C ILE A 209 28.01 0.67 -3.60
N LEU A 210 29.01 1.14 -4.34
CA LEU A 210 29.94 0.27 -5.07
C LEU A 210 30.79 -0.60 -4.14
N GLU A 211 31.17 -0.10 -2.98
CA GLU A 211 31.97 -0.80 -1.98
C GLU A 211 31.15 -1.83 -1.18
N THR A 212 29.93 -1.49 -0.79
CA THR A 212 29.10 -2.27 0.14
C THR A 212 28.22 -3.28 -0.55
N ILE A 213 27.54 -2.89 -1.65
CA ILE A 213 26.61 -3.77 -2.34
C ILE A 213 27.38 -4.76 -3.22
N PRO A 214 27.21 -6.09 -3.01
CA PRO A 214 27.98 -7.09 -3.75
C PRO A 214 27.58 -7.10 -5.24
N CYS A 215 28.54 -7.46 -6.08
CA CYS A 215 28.30 -7.74 -7.50
C CYS A 215 27.46 -9.00 -7.64
N PRO A 216 26.52 -9.07 -8.60
CA PRO A 216 25.83 -10.30 -8.92
C PRO A 216 26.80 -11.43 -9.23
N ALA A 217 26.65 -12.56 -8.55
CA ALA A 217 27.47 -13.73 -8.74
C ALA A 217 26.76 -14.70 -9.71
N TYR A 218 27.55 -15.42 -10.54
CA TYR A 218 27.01 -16.41 -11.48
C TYR A 218 27.98 -17.53 -11.75
N THR A 219 27.49 -18.64 -12.32
CA THR A 219 28.29 -19.78 -12.73
C THR A 219 28.52 -19.72 -14.24
N PRO A 220 29.79 -19.56 -14.72
CA PRO A 220 30.06 -19.55 -16.15
C PRO A 220 29.58 -20.83 -16.83
N GLY A 221 28.83 -20.68 -17.94
CA GLY A 221 28.30 -21.81 -18.68
C GLY A 221 27.06 -22.48 -18.07
N ALA A 222 26.52 -21.98 -16.99
CA ALA A 222 25.25 -22.45 -16.43
C ALA A 222 24.09 -22.23 -17.41
N PRO A 223 23.08 -23.12 -17.42
CA PRO A 223 21.87 -22.92 -18.21
C PRO A 223 21.09 -21.70 -17.73
N LEU A 224 20.28 -21.12 -18.62
CA LEU A 224 19.45 -19.98 -18.30
C LEU A 224 18.50 -20.27 -17.14
N GLN A 225 18.48 -19.35 -16.19
CA GLN A 225 17.45 -19.22 -15.16
C GLN A 225 17.12 -17.73 -14.99
N ALA A 226 15.92 -17.31 -15.35
CA ALA A 226 15.43 -15.95 -15.13
C ALA A 226 14.12 -16.00 -14.34
N TRP A 227 14.11 -15.30 -13.23
CA TRP A 227 13.00 -15.29 -12.28
C TRP A 227 12.02 -14.16 -12.59
N VAL A 228 10.76 -14.49 -12.79
CA VAL A 228 9.69 -13.51 -13.03
C VAL A 228 9.26 -12.92 -11.70
N THR A 229 9.66 -11.68 -11.47
CA THR A 229 9.44 -10.98 -10.18
C THR A 229 8.29 -9.99 -10.22
N ASN A 230 8.03 -9.40 -11.41
CA ASN A 230 6.93 -8.47 -11.59
C ASN A 230 6.39 -8.55 -13.02
N LEU A 231 5.23 -7.93 -13.26
CA LEU A 231 4.60 -7.85 -14.58
C LEU A 231 4.27 -6.39 -14.90
N ASP A 232 4.36 -6.09 -16.19
CA ASP A 232 3.92 -4.81 -16.74
C ASP A 232 3.14 -5.05 -18.04
N ALA A 233 2.56 -4.01 -18.59
CA ALA A 233 1.80 -4.08 -19.82
C ALA A 233 2.27 -3.03 -20.83
N ASN A 234 2.45 -3.46 -22.07
CA ASN A 234 2.70 -2.56 -23.19
C ASN A 234 1.53 -2.62 -24.16
N ALA A 235 1.08 -1.48 -24.65
CA ALA A 235 -0.10 -1.38 -25.54
C ALA A 235 0.06 -2.19 -26.85
N TYR A 236 1.30 -2.39 -27.31
CA TYR A 236 1.61 -3.08 -28.57
C TYR A 236 2.12 -4.51 -28.38
N LEU A 237 2.88 -4.75 -27.32
CA LEU A 237 3.52 -6.05 -27.04
C LEU A 237 2.72 -6.90 -26.05
N GLY A 238 1.69 -6.36 -25.47
CA GLY A 238 0.91 -7.02 -24.43
C GLY A 238 1.66 -7.09 -23.09
N ARG A 239 1.63 -8.26 -22.46
CA ARG A 239 2.25 -8.50 -21.15
C ARG A 239 3.76 -8.53 -21.25
N LEU A 240 4.44 -7.84 -20.32
CA LEU A 240 5.88 -7.85 -20.14
C LEU A 240 6.22 -8.50 -18.81
N ALA A 241 7.03 -9.55 -18.83
CA ALA A 241 7.58 -10.15 -17.63
C ALA A 241 8.85 -9.41 -17.21
N LEU A 242 8.84 -8.81 -16.02
CA LEU A 242 10.05 -8.25 -15.41
C LEU A 242 10.77 -9.36 -14.68
N CYS A 243 11.99 -9.67 -15.13
CA CYS A 243 12.76 -10.80 -14.64
C CYS A 243 14.13 -10.36 -14.15
N ARG A 244 14.62 -11.04 -13.09
CA ARG A 244 16.03 -11.06 -12.78
C ARG A 244 16.66 -12.31 -13.43
N VAL A 245 17.68 -12.12 -14.23
CA VAL A 245 18.48 -13.24 -14.75
C VAL A 245 19.42 -13.70 -13.64
N ILE A 246 19.20 -14.90 -13.12
CA ILE A 246 20.01 -15.48 -12.04
C ILE A 246 21.24 -16.18 -12.61
N GLU A 247 21.05 -17.01 -13.64
CA GLU A 247 22.12 -17.75 -14.28
C GLU A 247 21.97 -17.73 -15.81
N GLY A 248 23.08 -17.89 -16.52
CA GLY A 248 23.12 -18.04 -17.96
C GLY A 248 22.84 -16.76 -18.73
N LYS A 249 22.22 -16.92 -19.90
CA LYS A 249 21.96 -15.86 -20.88
C LYS A 249 20.57 -16.01 -21.49
N ILE A 250 19.81 -14.92 -21.56
CA ILE A 250 18.57 -14.83 -22.31
C ILE A 250 18.79 -14.06 -23.62
N GLU A 251 18.22 -14.53 -24.74
CA GLU A 251 18.41 -13.93 -26.06
C GLU A 251 17.07 -13.71 -26.78
N LYS A 252 16.94 -12.54 -27.40
CA LYS A 252 15.81 -12.24 -28.28
C LYS A 252 15.72 -13.25 -29.43
N GLY A 253 14.49 -13.69 -29.70
CA GLY A 253 14.23 -14.63 -30.81
C GLY A 253 14.51 -16.09 -30.48
N LYS A 254 15.13 -16.42 -29.36
CA LYS A 254 15.41 -17.81 -28.93
C LYS A 254 14.21 -18.43 -28.21
N GLN A 255 14.17 -19.76 -28.23
CA GLN A 255 13.24 -20.53 -27.43
C GLN A 255 13.77 -20.66 -26.01
N VAL A 256 12.85 -20.56 -25.04
CA VAL A 256 13.07 -20.78 -23.60
C VAL A 256 12.02 -21.75 -23.08
N ALA A 257 12.34 -22.44 -22.00
CA ALA A 257 11.38 -23.22 -21.25
C ALA A 257 10.68 -22.28 -20.24
N TRP A 258 9.40 -22.27 -20.25
CA TRP A 258 8.56 -21.56 -19.28
C TRP A 258 8.09 -22.55 -18.23
N CYS A 259 8.67 -22.47 -17.04
CA CYS A 259 8.33 -23.30 -15.89
C CYS A 259 7.25 -22.58 -15.06
N ARG A 260 6.05 -23.12 -15.08
CA ARG A 260 4.88 -22.59 -14.38
C ARG A 260 4.90 -22.96 -12.89
N THR A 261 4.13 -22.22 -12.10
CA THR A 261 3.97 -22.46 -10.65
C THR A 261 3.30 -23.80 -10.34
N ASP A 262 2.51 -24.36 -11.23
CA ASP A 262 1.89 -25.69 -11.11
C ASP A 262 2.83 -26.87 -11.45
N GLY A 263 4.10 -26.55 -11.81
CA GLY A 263 5.11 -27.53 -12.20
C GLY A 263 5.06 -27.92 -13.68
N THR A 264 4.16 -27.37 -14.48
CA THR A 264 4.14 -27.59 -15.93
C THR A 264 5.25 -26.80 -16.62
N ILE A 265 5.84 -27.38 -17.68
CA ILE A 265 6.91 -26.74 -18.46
C ILE A 265 6.45 -26.64 -19.90
N GLU A 266 6.40 -25.42 -20.42
CA GLU A 266 6.06 -25.13 -21.81
C GLU A 266 7.26 -24.50 -22.54
N ARG A 267 7.39 -24.74 -23.84
CA ARG A 267 8.38 -24.06 -24.66
C ARG A 267 7.76 -22.82 -25.29
N THR A 268 8.42 -21.69 -25.11
CA THR A 268 7.98 -20.41 -25.66
C THR A 268 9.13 -19.65 -26.29
N LYS A 269 8.82 -18.58 -27.01
CA LYS A 269 9.83 -17.76 -27.70
C LYS A 269 9.88 -16.36 -27.09
N VAL A 270 11.09 -15.88 -26.82
CA VAL A 270 11.33 -14.48 -26.44
C VAL A 270 11.13 -13.61 -27.69
N VAL A 271 10.06 -12.81 -27.72
CA VAL A 271 9.76 -11.95 -28.89
C VAL A 271 10.60 -10.67 -28.84
N GLU A 272 10.59 -9.98 -27.70
CA GLU A 272 11.39 -8.79 -27.44
C GLU A 272 12.01 -8.88 -26.05
N LEU A 273 13.18 -8.23 -25.92
CA LEU A 273 13.94 -8.15 -24.69
C LEU A 273 14.37 -6.70 -24.46
N PHE A 274 14.19 -6.20 -23.24
CA PHE A 274 14.53 -4.81 -22.88
C PHE A 274 15.35 -4.78 -21.60
N LEU A 275 16.33 -3.87 -21.57
CA LEU A 275 16.95 -3.37 -20.33
C LEU A 275 16.34 -2.03 -19.96
N THR A 276 16.44 -1.67 -18.68
CA THR A 276 16.10 -0.32 -18.24
C THR A 276 17.35 0.55 -18.29
N GLU A 277 17.34 1.61 -19.08
CA GLU A 277 18.36 2.66 -19.08
C GLU A 277 17.69 3.94 -18.59
N GLN A 278 18.12 4.43 -17.43
CA GLN A 278 17.46 5.51 -16.72
C GLN A 278 15.99 5.17 -16.46
N LEU A 279 15.05 5.86 -17.10
CA LEU A 279 13.59 5.60 -17.01
C LEU A 279 13.05 4.90 -18.26
N ALA A 280 13.86 4.72 -19.31
CA ALA A 280 13.42 4.19 -20.58
C ALA A 280 13.75 2.69 -20.71
N ARG A 281 12.88 1.95 -21.38
CA ARG A 281 13.15 0.58 -21.82
C ARG A 281 13.84 0.58 -23.16
N VAL A 282 15.07 0.09 -23.19
CA VAL A 282 15.90 0.00 -24.38
C VAL A 282 15.92 -1.45 -24.88
N PRO A 283 15.56 -1.72 -26.16
CA PRO A 283 15.60 -3.05 -26.70
C PRO A 283 17.05 -3.56 -26.81
N VAL A 284 17.26 -4.82 -26.42
CA VAL A 284 18.56 -5.48 -26.50
C VAL A 284 18.44 -6.86 -27.13
N ASP A 285 19.54 -7.35 -27.72
CA ASP A 285 19.57 -8.68 -28.34
C ASP A 285 19.79 -9.78 -27.30
N SER A 286 20.42 -9.46 -26.17
CA SER A 286 20.73 -10.43 -25.13
C SER A 286 20.95 -9.76 -23.78
N ALA A 287 20.71 -10.55 -22.71
CA ALA A 287 21.03 -10.17 -21.33
C ALA A 287 21.59 -11.37 -20.57
N TRP A 288 22.31 -11.11 -19.50
CA TRP A 288 23.14 -12.08 -18.78
C TRP A 288 22.77 -12.12 -17.29
N ALA A 289 23.30 -13.10 -16.59
CA ALA A 289 23.16 -13.20 -15.14
C ALA A 289 23.46 -11.85 -14.45
N GLY A 290 22.59 -11.45 -13.52
CA GLY A 290 22.60 -10.15 -12.82
C GLY A 290 21.73 -9.06 -13.47
N ASP A 291 21.39 -9.17 -14.76
CA ASP A 291 20.57 -8.18 -15.44
C ASP A 291 19.10 -8.23 -14.98
N LEU A 292 18.49 -7.05 -14.86
CA LEU A 292 17.04 -6.87 -14.69
C LEU A 292 16.43 -6.59 -16.06
N VAL A 293 15.60 -7.51 -16.56
CA VAL A 293 15.10 -7.47 -17.93
C VAL A 293 13.58 -7.48 -18.00
N ALA A 294 13.04 -6.86 -19.05
CA ALA A 294 11.64 -7.02 -19.42
C ALA A 294 11.53 -7.91 -20.67
N VAL A 295 10.79 -9.00 -20.57
CA VAL A 295 10.62 -10.02 -21.61
C VAL A 295 9.20 -9.97 -22.16
N ALA A 296 9.06 -9.87 -23.49
CA ALA A 296 7.77 -9.93 -24.18
C ALA A 296 7.61 -11.24 -24.95
N GLY A 297 6.36 -11.64 -25.21
CA GLY A 297 6.02 -12.78 -26.05
C GLY A 297 5.32 -13.93 -25.30
N ILE A 298 5.10 -13.80 -23.99
CA ILE A 298 4.46 -14.84 -23.17
C ILE A 298 3.20 -14.23 -22.54
N ALA A 299 2.06 -14.43 -23.20
CA ALA A 299 0.82 -13.74 -22.85
C ALA A 299 0.23 -14.11 -21.46
N GLU A 300 0.47 -15.35 -21.03
CA GLU A 300 -0.11 -15.87 -19.78
C GLU A 300 0.90 -16.00 -18.64
N ILE A 301 2.14 -15.49 -18.82
CA ILE A 301 3.17 -15.56 -17.78
C ILE A 301 2.69 -14.88 -16.50
N THR A 302 3.02 -15.50 -15.37
CA THR A 302 2.66 -14.98 -14.04
C THR A 302 3.90 -14.80 -13.17
N ILE A 303 3.72 -14.05 -12.07
CA ILE A 303 4.79 -13.77 -11.12
C ILE A 303 5.16 -15.05 -10.35
N GLY A 304 6.47 -15.23 -10.08
CA GLY A 304 7.02 -16.41 -9.42
C GLY A 304 7.39 -17.55 -10.36
N GLU A 305 7.07 -17.44 -11.66
CA GLU A 305 7.46 -18.41 -12.69
C GLU A 305 8.91 -18.21 -13.13
N THR A 306 9.47 -19.23 -13.78
CA THR A 306 10.86 -19.20 -14.25
C THR A 306 10.93 -19.34 -15.77
N LEU A 307 11.71 -18.48 -16.40
CA LEU A 307 12.17 -18.68 -17.78
C LEU A 307 13.53 -19.38 -17.71
N ALA A 308 13.58 -20.60 -18.21
CA ALA A 308 14.74 -21.47 -18.11
C ALA A 308 15.29 -21.85 -19.48
N ASP A 309 16.43 -22.53 -19.50
CA ASP A 309 17.01 -23.12 -20.69
C ASP A 309 16.03 -24.13 -21.34
N ALA A 310 15.91 -24.09 -22.67
CA ALA A 310 14.95 -24.90 -23.39
C ALA A 310 15.26 -26.41 -23.40
N GLU A 311 16.55 -26.79 -23.23
CA GLU A 311 17.01 -28.18 -23.25
C GLU A 311 17.17 -28.74 -21.83
N ASN A 312 17.58 -27.90 -20.88
CA ASN A 312 17.76 -28.27 -19.47
C ASN A 312 17.00 -27.31 -18.54
N PRO A 313 15.67 -27.39 -18.49
CA PRO A 313 14.87 -26.48 -17.69
C PRO A 313 15.01 -26.76 -16.18
N ILE A 314 15.47 -25.77 -15.43
CA ILE A 314 15.56 -25.80 -13.97
C ILE A 314 14.72 -24.65 -13.40
N ALA A 315 13.61 -24.98 -12.77
CA ALA A 315 12.74 -24.01 -12.13
C ALA A 315 13.39 -23.43 -10.85
N LEU A 316 13.23 -22.14 -10.65
CA LEU A 316 13.56 -21.46 -9.40
C LEU A 316 12.42 -21.66 -8.37
N PRO A 317 12.69 -21.47 -7.08
CA PRO A 317 11.65 -21.53 -6.05
C PRO A 317 10.51 -20.55 -6.35
N VAL A 318 9.27 -20.94 -6.03
CA VAL A 318 8.13 -20.04 -6.18
C VAL A 318 8.26 -18.91 -5.15
N ILE A 319 8.03 -17.67 -5.57
CA ILE A 319 7.98 -16.52 -4.66
C ILE A 319 6.75 -16.66 -3.78
N THR A 320 6.95 -16.88 -2.50
CA THR A 320 5.89 -16.92 -1.50
C THR A 320 5.56 -15.50 -1.07
N VAL A 321 4.28 -15.14 -1.15
CA VAL A 321 3.77 -13.85 -0.66
C VAL A 321 2.88 -14.12 0.53
N ASP A 322 2.98 -13.28 1.55
CA ASP A 322 2.12 -13.37 2.73
C ASP A 322 0.63 -13.38 2.33
N GLU A 323 -0.16 -14.19 3.00
CA GLU A 323 -1.59 -14.35 2.70
C GLU A 323 -2.42 -13.10 3.01
N PRO A 324 -3.54 -12.88 2.28
CA PRO A 324 -4.46 -11.80 2.57
C PRO A 324 -5.04 -11.89 3.98
N ALA A 325 -5.13 -10.74 4.67
CA ALA A 325 -5.70 -10.63 6.02
C ALA A 325 -7.13 -10.04 6.02
N LEU A 326 -7.46 -9.24 5.01
CA LEU A 326 -8.77 -8.58 4.88
C LEU A 326 -9.49 -9.02 3.61
N SER A 327 -10.82 -9.02 3.66
CA SER A 327 -11.70 -9.23 2.51
C SER A 327 -12.73 -8.11 2.41
N MET A 328 -13.18 -7.82 1.20
CA MET A 328 -14.21 -6.82 0.94
C MET A 328 -15.05 -7.24 -0.26
N THR A 329 -16.36 -7.06 -0.17
CA THR A 329 -17.25 -7.32 -1.30
C THR A 329 -17.24 -6.14 -2.26
N ILE A 330 -16.94 -6.38 -3.53
CA ILE A 330 -17.02 -5.41 -4.62
C ILE A 330 -18.06 -5.91 -5.63
N GLY A 331 -19.07 -5.12 -5.89
CA GLY A 331 -20.15 -5.43 -6.85
C GLY A 331 -20.46 -4.27 -7.77
N ILE A 332 -21.39 -4.49 -8.69
CA ILE A 332 -21.91 -3.42 -9.55
C ILE A 332 -22.75 -2.43 -8.73
N ASN A 333 -22.81 -1.17 -9.17
CA ASN A 333 -23.70 -0.18 -8.57
C ASN A 333 -25.16 -0.52 -8.88
N THR A 334 -25.94 -0.81 -7.83
CA THR A 334 -27.39 -1.10 -7.91
C THR A 334 -28.25 0.01 -7.33
N SER A 335 -27.68 1.22 -7.13
CA SER A 335 -28.43 2.34 -6.59
C SER A 335 -29.43 2.92 -7.59
N PRO A 336 -30.46 3.66 -7.14
CA PRO A 336 -31.38 4.38 -8.03
C PRO A 336 -30.70 5.48 -8.87
N LEU A 337 -29.48 5.88 -8.54
CA LEU A 337 -28.67 6.87 -9.26
C LEU A 337 -27.62 6.24 -10.18
N ALA A 338 -27.57 4.93 -10.30
CA ALA A 338 -26.60 4.21 -11.13
C ALA A 338 -26.66 4.66 -12.59
N GLY A 339 -25.49 4.81 -13.22
CA GLY A 339 -25.34 5.22 -14.63
C GLY A 339 -25.38 6.72 -14.88
N ARG A 340 -25.47 7.55 -13.85
CA ARG A 340 -25.43 9.01 -14.02
C ARG A 340 -24.02 9.57 -14.16
N ASP A 341 -23.05 8.94 -13.53
CA ASP A 341 -21.67 9.44 -13.44
C ASP A 341 -20.69 8.59 -14.26
N GLY A 342 -20.83 7.28 -14.24
CA GLY A 342 -19.94 6.31 -14.88
C GLY A 342 -20.55 5.61 -16.07
N LYS A 343 -19.69 5.00 -16.91
CA LYS A 343 -20.11 4.25 -18.10
C LYS A 343 -19.91 2.73 -17.94
N LYS A 344 -19.14 2.30 -16.95
CA LYS A 344 -18.78 0.89 -16.72
C LYS A 344 -19.58 0.32 -15.55
N LEU A 345 -20.75 -0.27 -15.86
CA LEU A 345 -21.78 -0.67 -14.89
C LEU A 345 -22.07 -2.17 -14.89
N THR A 346 -21.53 -2.94 -15.85
CA THR A 346 -21.91 -4.34 -16.00
C THR A 346 -21.02 -5.28 -15.21
N ALA A 347 -21.58 -6.37 -14.68
CA ALA A 347 -20.85 -7.41 -13.95
C ALA A 347 -19.65 -7.94 -14.74
N ARG A 348 -19.80 -8.12 -16.07
CA ARG A 348 -18.72 -8.57 -16.95
C ARG A 348 -17.54 -7.60 -16.97
N LEU A 349 -17.78 -6.29 -17.03
CA LEU A 349 -16.70 -5.30 -17.04
C LEU A 349 -15.97 -5.26 -15.70
N VAL A 350 -16.70 -5.33 -14.58
CA VAL A 350 -16.11 -5.39 -13.24
C VAL A 350 -15.27 -6.66 -13.09
N LYS A 351 -15.81 -7.83 -13.47
CA LYS A 351 -15.07 -9.10 -13.42
C LYS A 351 -13.78 -9.06 -14.25
N ASN A 352 -13.88 -8.61 -15.50
CA ASN A 352 -12.70 -8.51 -16.37
C ASN A 352 -11.62 -7.59 -15.79
N ARG A 353 -12.03 -6.49 -15.13
CA ARG A 353 -11.08 -5.58 -14.48
C ARG A 353 -10.44 -6.20 -13.24
N LEU A 354 -11.21 -6.93 -12.43
CA LEU A 354 -10.67 -7.67 -11.28
C LEU A 354 -9.72 -8.78 -11.74
N ASP A 355 -10.05 -9.51 -12.83
CA ASP A 355 -9.16 -10.52 -13.40
C ASP A 355 -7.86 -9.91 -13.94
N ALA A 356 -7.93 -8.71 -14.54
CA ALA A 356 -6.75 -7.99 -14.98
C ALA A 356 -5.86 -7.57 -13.80
N GLU A 357 -6.45 -7.22 -12.65
CA GLU A 357 -5.69 -6.90 -11.43
C GLU A 357 -4.90 -8.12 -10.91
N LEU A 358 -5.51 -9.31 -10.92
CA LEU A 358 -4.87 -10.56 -10.47
C LEU A 358 -3.59 -10.90 -11.27
N VAL A 359 -3.48 -10.40 -12.48
CA VAL A 359 -2.29 -10.63 -13.32
C VAL A 359 -1.05 -9.97 -12.74
N GLY A 360 -1.17 -8.70 -12.32
CA GLY A 360 -0.05 -7.91 -11.80
C GLY A 360 0.09 -7.92 -10.28
N ASN A 361 -0.93 -8.37 -9.56
CA ASN A 361 -1.00 -8.27 -8.11
C ASN A 361 -1.30 -9.63 -7.46
N VAL A 362 -0.24 -10.35 -7.10
CA VAL A 362 -0.35 -11.69 -6.46
C VAL A 362 -0.82 -11.63 -5.00
N SER A 363 -0.82 -10.44 -4.39
CA SER A 363 -1.28 -10.25 -3.01
C SER A 363 -2.82 -10.15 -2.91
N ILE A 364 -3.51 -10.03 -4.04
CA ILE A 364 -4.98 -9.97 -4.11
C ILE A 364 -5.53 -11.33 -4.55
N ARG A 365 -6.65 -11.74 -3.94
CA ARG A 365 -7.44 -12.88 -4.37
C ARG A 365 -8.87 -12.43 -4.65
N VAL A 366 -9.51 -13.02 -5.65
CA VAL A 366 -10.90 -12.70 -6.03
C VAL A 366 -11.71 -13.99 -6.06
N HIS A 367 -12.73 -14.05 -5.20
CA HIS A 367 -13.63 -15.19 -5.09
C HIS A 367 -15.05 -14.81 -5.51
N PRO A 368 -15.81 -15.73 -6.14
CA PRO A 368 -17.22 -15.52 -6.40
C PRO A 368 -17.98 -15.46 -5.06
N THR A 369 -19.05 -14.65 -5.01
CA THR A 369 -20.01 -14.67 -3.89
C THR A 369 -21.29 -15.39 -4.31
N GLU A 370 -22.25 -15.54 -3.38
CA GLU A 370 -23.59 -16.04 -3.71
C GLU A 370 -24.32 -15.18 -4.75
N ARG A 371 -23.95 -13.90 -4.85
CA ARG A 371 -24.48 -12.96 -5.83
C ARG A 371 -23.63 -12.99 -7.11
N PRO A 372 -24.24 -13.18 -8.28
CA PRO A 372 -23.50 -13.24 -9.55
C PRO A 372 -22.93 -11.89 -10.02
N ASP A 373 -23.32 -10.79 -9.36
CA ASP A 373 -22.94 -9.41 -9.67
C ASP A 373 -21.98 -8.81 -8.63
N ALA A 374 -21.42 -9.63 -7.74
CA ALA A 374 -20.49 -9.21 -6.70
C ALA A 374 -19.40 -10.26 -6.44
N TRP A 375 -18.23 -9.83 -6.05
CA TRP A 375 -17.04 -10.65 -5.77
C TRP A 375 -16.48 -10.30 -4.41
N GLU A 376 -15.97 -11.28 -3.72
CA GLU A 376 -15.14 -11.12 -2.54
C GLU A 376 -13.70 -10.87 -3.01
N VAL A 377 -13.16 -9.72 -2.67
CA VAL A 377 -11.78 -9.34 -2.97
C VAL A 377 -11.00 -9.36 -1.66
N GLN A 378 -9.99 -10.21 -1.59
CA GLN A 378 -9.12 -10.36 -0.43
C GLN A 378 -7.79 -9.65 -0.71
N ALA A 379 -7.27 -8.92 0.28
CA ALA A 379 -6.02 -8.17 0.21
C ALA A 379 -5.31 -8.18 1.57
N ARG A 380 -4.09 -7.67 1.59
CA ARG A 380 -3.26 -7.59 2.79
C ARG A 380 -3.83 -6.62 3.81
N GLY A 381 -4.25 -5.43 3.36
CA GLY A 381 -4.75 -4.35 4.19
C GLY A 381 -5.81 -3.49 3.53
N GLU A 382 -6.37 -2.57 4.31
CA GLU A 382 -7.47 -1.69 3.85
C GLU A 382 -7.02 -0.68 2.81
N LEU A 383 -5.78 -0.20 2.87
CA LEU A 383 -5.24 0.75 1.90
C LEU A 383 -5.13 0.12 0.51
N GLN A 384 -4.72 -1.15 0.41
CA GLN A 384 -4.64 -1.87 -0.87
C GLN A 384 -6.03 -2.01 -1.51
N LEU A 385 -7.06 -2.33 -0.70
CA LEU A 385 -8.46 -2.40 -1.16
C LEU A 385 -8.98 -1.03 -1.59
N ALA A 386 -8.68 0.02 -0.82
CA ALA A 386 -9.08 1.38 -1.14
C ALA A 386 -8.42 1.89 -2.45
N VAL A 387 -7.14 1.60 -2.65
CA VAL A 387 -6.41 1.94 -3.89
C VAL A 387 -7.03 1.24 -5.10
N LEU A 388 -7.37 -0.05 -5.00
CA LEU A 388 -8.04 -0.78 -6.08
C LEU A 388 -9.37 -0.13 -6.46
N VAL A 389 -10.22 0.16 -5.47
CA VAL A 389 -11.53 0.79 -5.70
C VAL A 389 -11.38 2.20 -6.29
N GLU A 390 -10.42 2.99 -5.78
CA GLU A 390 -10.17 4.35 -6.28
C GLU A 390 -9.65 4.33 -7.73
N THR A 391 -8.77 3.39 -8.07
CA THR A 391 -8.28 3.18 -9.44
C THR A 391 -9.45 2.84 -10.37
N MET A 392 -10.31 1.89 -9.98
CA MET A 392 -11.50 1.54 -10.76
C MET A 392 -12.46 2.73 -10.91
N ARG A 393 -12.64 3.53 -9.84
CA ARG A 393 -13.44 4.76 -9.87
C ARG A 393 -12.95 5.73 -10.94
N ARG A 394 -11.64 5.99 -11.01
CA ARG A 394 -10.98 6.86 -12.00
C ARG A 394 -11.08 6.31 -13.42
N GLU A 395 -11.08 4.99 -13.57
CA GLU A 395 -11.31 4.32 -14.84
C GLU A 395 -12.77 4.41 -15.34
N GLY A 396 -13.68 5.01 -14.56
CA GLY A 396 -15.08 5.24 -14.91
C GLY A 396 -16.06 4.13 -14.52
N PHE A 397 -15.66 3.26 -13.58
CA PHE A 397 -16.56 2.27 -12.99
C PHE A 397 -17.49 2.91 -11.94
N GLU A 398 -18.68 2.35 -11.83
CA GLU A 398 -19.56 2.56 -10.69
C GLU A 398 -19.70 1.26 -9.92
N LEU A 399 -19.34 1.30 -8.63
CA LEU A 399 -19.22 0.13 -7.79
C LEU A 399 -20.08 0.25 -6.54
N ASN A 400 -20.41 -0.90 -6.00
CA ASN A 400 -20.95 -1.08 -4.66
C ASN A 400 -19.94 -1.81 -3.81
N VAL A 401 -19.50 -1.20 -2.72
CA VAL A 401 -18.39 -1.68 -1.90
C VAL A 401 -18.90 -1.96 -0.50
N GLY A 402 -18.70 -3.19 -0.03
CA GLY A 402 -19.09 -3.62 1.31
C GLY A 402 -18.05 -3.23 2.37
N LYS A 403 -18.38 -3.49 3.63
CA LYS A 403 -17.46 -3.31 4.73
C LYS A 403 -16.27 -4.26 4.62
N PRO A 404 -15.03 -3.81 4.89
CA PRO A 404 -13.91 -4.72 5.06
C PRO A 404 -14.11 -5.67 6.25
N GLU A 405 -13.82 -6.95 6.03
CA GLU A 405 -13.90 -8.02 7.02
C GLU A 405 -12.58 -8.78 7.07
N VAL A 406 -12.28 -9.42 8.20
CA VAL A 406 -11.05 -10.22 8.31
C VAL A 406 -11.24 -11.61 7.72
N VAL A 407 -10.20 -12.09 7.05
CA VAL A 407 -10.13 -13.47 6.55
C VAL A 407 -9.81 -14.40 7.72
N THR A 408 -10.77 -15.21 8.13
CA THR A 408 -10.59 -16.16 9.24
C THR A 408 -10.17 -17.53 8.73
N LYS A 409 -9.41 -18.27 9.55
CA LYS A 409 -8.97 -19.64 9.28
C LYS A 409 -9.45 -20.61 10.37
N GLU A 410 -9.71 -21.83 9.99
CA GLU A 410 -9.94 -22.90 10.96
C GLU A 410 -8.61 -23.60 11.24
N ILE A 411 -8.10 -23.46 12.47
CA ILE A 411 -6.87 -24.09 12.94
C ILE A 411 -7.23 -24.96 14.14
N ASN A 412 -6.94 -26.26 14.05
CA ASN A 412 -7.25 -27.24 15.10
C ASN A 412 -8.75 -27.27 15.49
N GLY A 413 -9.66 -27.12 14.51
CA GLY A 413 -11.10 -27.10 14.74
C GLY A 413 -11.63 -25.86 15.46
N LYS A 414 -10.83 -24.79 15.54
CA LYS A 414 -11.23 -23.51 16.11
C LYS A 414 -11.07 -22.40 15.08
N ARG A 415 -12.04 -21.48 15.07
CA ARG A 415 -11.95 -20.27 14.26
C ARG A 415 -10.85 -19.37 14.80
N ASN A 416 -9.90 -19.03 13.94
CA ASN A 416 -8.81 -18.09 14.22
C ASN A 416 -8.91 -16.88 13.32
N GLU A 417 -8.46 -15.73 13.83
CA GLU A 417 -8.42 -14.46 13.13
C GLU A 417 -7.00 -13.93 13.05
N PRO A 418 -6.67 -13.11 12.03
CA PRO A 418 -5.36 -12.48 11.91
C PRO A 418 -5.15 -11.48 13.04
N VAL A 419 -3.94 -11.49 13.59
CA VAL A 419 -3.49 -10.59 14.66
C VAL A 419 -2.32 -9.77 14.13
N GLU A 420 -2.27 -8.51 14.51
CA GLU A 420 -1.23 -7.58 14.13
C GLU A 420 -0.48 -7.06 15.34
N ARG A 421 0.84 -6.97 15.21
CA ARG A 421 1.70 -6.27 16.15
C ARG A 421 1.66 -4.80 15.81
N VAL A 422 1.17 -4.01 16.74
CA VAL A 422 0.97 -2.56 16.60
C VAL A 422 2.01 -1.84 17.45
N THR A 423 2.79 -0.98 16.82
CA THR A 423 3.72 -0.08 17.50
C THR A 423 3.17 1.35 17.41
N ILE A 424 3.06 2.01 18.54
CA ILE A 424 2.52 3.35 18.68
C ILE A 424 3.50 4.23 19.44
N ASP A 425 3.88 5.35 18.84
CA ASP A 425 4.63 6.41 19.51
C ASP A 425 3.70 7.61 19.77
N VAL A 426 3.54 7.98 21.02
CA VAL A 426 2.64 9.09 21.42
C VAL A 426 3.26 9.95 22.52
N PRO A 427 2.93 11.26 22.57
CA PRO A 427 3.19 12.07 23.75
C PRO A 427 2.51 11.46 24.98
N GLU A 428 3.19 11.50 26.13
CA GLU A 428 2.72 10.91 27.40
C GLU A 428 1.31 11.39 27.81
N VAL A 429 0.93 12.60 27.42
CA VAL A 429 -0.41 13.18 27.69
C VAL A 429 -1.54 12.40 27.01
N HIS A 430 -1.25 11.66 25.93
CA HIS A 430 -2.23 10.87 25.18
C HIS A 430 -2.23 9.39 25.55
N LEU A 431 -1.32 8.94 26.43
CA LEU A 431 -1.16 7.52 26.81
C LEU A 431 -2.50 6.90 27.28
N GLY A 432 -3.23 7.61 28.15
CA GLY A 432 -4.48 7.09 28.71
C GLY A 432 -5.57 6.87 27.67
N VAL A 433 -5.77 7.81 26.74
CA VAL A 433 -6.79 7.69 25.71
C VAL A 433 -6.45 6.59 24.72
N VAL A 434 -5.18 6.48 24.30
CA VAL A 434 -4.73 5.45 23.37
C VAL A 434 -4.87 4.05 23.95
N THR A 435 -4.48 3.87 25.22
CA THR A 435 -4.65 2.60 25.94
C THR A 435 -6.13 2.20 26.03
N GLN A 436 -7.03 3.15 26.30
CA GLN A 436 -8.47 2.91 26.34
C GLN A 436 -9.04 2.51 24.97
N LEU A 437 -8.62 3.18 23.89
CA LEU A 437 -9.03 2.87 22.52
C LEU A 437 -8.63 1.45 22.11
N LEU A 438 -7.40 1.04 22.41
CA LEU A 438 -6.91 -0.29 22.09
C LEU A 438 -7.56 -1.38 22.94
N ALA A 439 -7.80 -1.12 24.22
CA ALA A 439 -8.51 -2.06 25.10
C ALA A 439 -9.95 -2.34 24.62
N ALA A 440 -10.66 -1.30 24.15
CA ALA A 440 -12.00 -1.46 23.56
C ALA A 440 -11.97 -2.34 22.29
N ARG A 441 -10.84 -2.35 21.57
CA ARG A 441 -10.59 -3.12 20.35
C ARG A 441 -9.90 -4.47 20.59
N LYS A 442 -9.88 -4.93 21.85
CA LYS A 442 -9.26 -6.20 22.29
C LYS A 442 -7.75 -6.25 22.10
N GLY A 443 -7.09 -5.09 22.04
CA GLY A 443 -5.64 -5.01 22.03
C GLY A 443 -5.04 -5.48 23.36
N ARG A 444 -3.98 -6.29 23.27
CA ARG A 444 -3.20 -6.79 24.40
C ARG A 444 -1.84 -6.09 24.39
N MET A 445 -1.55 -5.33 25.45
CA MET A 445 -0.26 -4.66 25.59
C MET A 445 0.83 -5.70 25.83
N GLU A 446 1.88 -5.66 25.02
CA GLU A 446 3.07 -6.52 25.15
C GLU A 446 4.20 -5.74 25.82
N ASN A 447 4.39 -4.47 25.44
CA ASN A 447 5.48 -3.66 25.97
C ASN A 447 5.13 -2.18 26.05
N MET A 448 5.81 -1.45 26.93
CA MET A 448 5.72 0.00 27.07
C MET A 448 7.08 0.57 27.43
N ILE A 449 7.63 1.42 26.57
CA ILE A 449 8.93 2.06 26.75
C ILE A 449 8.70 3.57 26.89
N ASN A 450 9.16 4.12 27.99
CA ASN A 450 9.17 5.58 28.20
C ASN A 450 10.57 6.11 27.94
N HIS A 451 10.76 6.87 26.88
CA HIS A 451 12.05 7.44 26.48
C HIS A 451 12.50 8.64 27.33
N GLY A 452 11.71 9.06 28.32
CA GLY A 452 12.07 10.15 29.25
C GLY A 452 12.03 11.56 28.66
N LEU A 453 11.64 11.69 27.39
CA LEU A 453 11.55 12.96 26.64
C LEU A 453 10.08 13.42 26.46
N GLY A 454 9.15 12.88 27.25
CA GLY A 454 7.72 13.15 27.12
C GLY A 454 7.01 12.34 26.04
N TRP A 455 7.67 11.33 25.47
CA TRP A 455 7.15 10.35 24.50
C TRP A 455 7.17 8.95 25.07
N VAL A 456 6.15 8.16 24.71
CA VAL A 456 6.01 6.77 25.12
C VAL A 456 5.77 5.91 23.88
N ARG A 457 6.55 4.83 23.76
CA ARG A 457 6.34 3.76 22.79
C ARG A 457 5.49 2.66 23.42
N LEU A 458 4.45 2.25 22.72
CA LEU A 458 3.54 1.17 23.12
C LEU A 458 3.58 0.07 22.06
N GLU A 459 3.69 -1.16 22.49
CA GLU A 459 3.57 -2.34 21.62
C GLU A 459 2.37 -3.17 22.04
N TYR A 460 1.51 -3.46 21.08
CA TYR A 460 0.27 -4.21 21.28
C TYR A 460 0.14 -5.34 20.27
N LEU A 461 -0.49 -6.44 20.68
CA LEU A 461 -1.12 -7.40 19.77
C LEU A 461 -2.60 -7.09 19.68
N VAL A 462 -3.08 -6.84 18.46
CA VAL A 462 -4.45 -6.40 18.19
C VAL A 462 -5.05 -7.26 17.07
N PRO A 463 -6.27 -7.80 17.22
CA PRO A 463 -6.96 -8.44 16.10
C PRO A 463 -7.07 -7.47 14.92
N ALA A 464 -6.74 -7.89 13.70
CA ALA A 464 -6.70 -7.00 12.51
C ALA A 464 -8.01 -6.22 12.30
N ARG A 465 -9.18 -6.85 12.58
CA ARG A 465 -10.49 -6.14 12.53
C ARG A 465 -10.63 -5.03 13.57
N GLY A 466 -9.86 -5.05 14.66
CA GLY A 466 -9.82 -4.00 15.66
C GLY A 466 -9.10 -2.73 15.17
N LEU A 467 -8.27 -2.87 14.12
CA LEU A 467 -7.55 -1.76 13.52
C LEU A 467 -8.35 -1.05 12.42
N ILE A 468 -9.42 -1.66 11.91
CA ILE A 468 -10.31 -1.02 10.95
C ILE A 468 -10.91 0.24 11.59
N GLY A 469 -10.65 1.41 10.99
CA GLY A 469 -11.07 2.71 11.50
C GLY A 469 -10.31 3.23 12.73
N PHE A 470 -9.33 2.49 13.24
CA PHE A 470 -8.54 2.92 14.40
C PHE A 470 -7.67 4.14 14.10
N ARG A 471 -7.05 4.18 12.91
CA ARG A 471 -6.12 5.25 12.54
C ARG A 471 -6.76 6.63 12.61
N THR A 472 -7.96 6.79 12.09
CA THR A 472 -8.68 8.07 12.07
C THR A 472 -9.05 8.53 13.48
N GLU A 473 -9.53 7.63 14.34
CA GLU A 473 -9.86 7.92 15.72
C GLU A 473 -8.59 8.24 16.52
N PHE A 474 -7.54 7.45 16.35
CA PHE A 474 -6.23 7.66 16.97
C PHE A 474 -5.63 9.04 16.64
N LEU A 475 -5.59 9.42 15.34
CA LEU A 475 -5.07 10.72 14.93
C LEU A 475 -5.93 11.88 15.47
N THR A 476 -7.24 11.69 15.58
CA THR A 476 -8.15 12.70 16.16
C THR A 476 -7.86 12.89 17.66
N GLU A 477 -7.77 11.80 18.41
CA GLU A 477 -7.55 11.84 19.86
C GLU A 477 -6.12 12.29 20.23
N THR A 478 -5.14 11.99 19.39
CA THR A 478 -3.75 12.45 19.56
C THR A 478 -3.48 13.79 18.90
N ARG A 479 -4.50 14.45 18.32
CA ARG A 479 -4.38 15.72 17.57
C ARG A 479 -3.34 15.68 16.45
N GLY A 480 -3.18 14.52 15.83
CA GLY A 480 -2.22 14.29 14.73
C GLY A 480 -0.77 14.11 15.17
N THR A 481 -0.47 14.13 16.49
CA THR A 481 0.92 13.98 16.98
C THR A 481 1.36 12.53 17.11
N GLY A 482 0.42 11.57 17.27
CA GLY A 482 0.77 10.16 17.43
C GLY A 482 1.18 9.50 16.11
N VAL A 483 2.13 8.59 16.18
CA VAL A 483 2.57 7.75 15.07
C VAL A 483 2.13 6.31 15.35
N ILE A 484 1.59 5.63 14.34
CA ILE A 484 1.15 4.24 14.43
C ILE A 484 1.68 3.44 13.25
N SER A 485 2.15 2.24 13.54
CA SER A 485 2.38 1.20 12.53
C SER A 485 1.88 -0.14 13.02
N HIS A 486 1.59 -1.02 12.09
CA HIS A 486 1.17 -2.38 12.40
C HIS A 486 1.72 -3.35 11.37
N ILE A 487 1.99 -4.58 11.83
CA ILE A 487 2.56 -5.65 11.02
C ILE A 487 1.84 -6.94 11.40
N PHE A 488 1.50 -7.75 10.39
CA PHE A 488 0.92 -9.05 10.62
C PHE A 488 1.85 -9.94 11.47
N ASP A 489 1.30 -10.51 12.55
CA ASP A 489 2.05 -11.34 13.51
C ASP A 489 1.67 -12.82 13.44
N GLY A 490 0.45 -13.13 12.96
CA GLY A 490 -0.03 -14.50 12.85
C GLY A 490 -1.54 -14.64 12.98
N TYR A 491 -1.99 -15.85 13.35
CA TYR A 491 -3.40 -16.15 13.60
C TYR A 491 -3.58 -16.60 15.05
N GLU A 492 -4.52 -15.98 15.76
CA GLU A 492 -4.93 -16.37 17.11
C GLU A 492 -6.43 -16.75 17.16
N PRO A 493 -6.87 -17.51 18.18
CA PRO A 493 -8.29 -17.82 18.36
C PRO A 493 -9.14 -16.55 18.42
N TRP A 494 -10.33 -16.61 17.85
CA TRP A 494 -11.29 -15.50 17.80
C TRP A 494 -11.48 -14.79 19.15
N PHE A 495 -11.21 -13.48 19.22
CA PHE A 495 -11.24 -12.64 20.43
C PHE A 495 -12.64 -12.23 20.90
N GLY A 496 -13.71 -12.73 20.25
CA GLY A 496 -15.08 -12.34 20.53
C GLY A 496 -15.50 -11.06 19.78
N GLU A 497 -16.63 -10.50 20.08
CA GLU A 497 -17.16 -9.32 19.40
C GLU A 497 -16.37 -8.05 19.70
N ILE A 498 -16.11 -7.24 18.67
CA ILE A 498 -15.57 -5.89 18.75
C ILE A 498 -16.63 -4.94 18.19
N ARG A 499 -17.05 -3.95 18.97
CA ARG A 499 -17.98 -2.92 18.51
C ARG A 499 -17.22 -1.92 17.66
N ALA A 500 -17.60 -1.82 16.38
CA ALA A 500 -16.94 -0.91 15.44
C ALA A 500 -17.46 0.54 15.54
N ARG A 501 -18.75 0.72 15.85
CA ARG A 501 -19.39 2.04 15.93
C ARG A 501 -20.57 1.98 16.90
N ASP A 502 -20.61 2.91 17.86
CA ASP A 502 -21.70 3.02 18.84
C ASP A 502 -22.87 3.86 18.32
N ARG A 503 -22.63 4.76 17.36
CA ARG A 503 -23.62 5.67 16.79
C ARG A 503 -24.30 5.09 15.58
N GLY A 504 -25.59 5.37 15.42
CA GLY A 504 -26.37 4.94 14.26
C GLY A 504 -26.21 5.85 13.05
N SER A 505 -26.88 5.49 11.96
CA SER A 505 -26.94 6.25 10.71
C SER A 505 -28.26 7.02 10.60
N ILE A 506 -28.20 8.22 10.01
CA ILE A 506 -29.39 8.94 9.54
C ILE A 506 -29.66 8.52 8.09
N VAL A 507 -30.81 7.92 7.87
CA VAL A 507 -31.17 7.29 6.59
C VAL A 507 -32.31 8.06 5.94
N ALA A 508 -32.22 8.37 4.64
CA ALA A 508 -33.29 9.01 3.90
C ALA A 508 -34.46 8.05 3.68
N ASP A 509 -35.68 8.50 4.01
CA ASP A 509 -36.92 7.73 3.87
C ASP A 509 -37.59 7.86 2.48
N ARG A 510 -37.01 8.69 1.59
CA ARG A 510 -37.54 8.95 0.25
C ARG A 510 -36.51 9.50 -0.70
N THR A 511 -36.86 9.55 -1.97
CA THR A 511 -36.06 10.12 -3.06
C THR A 511 -36.42 11.58 -3.28
N GLY A 512 -35.44 12.45 -3.53
CA GLY A 512 -35.59 13.86 -3.86
C GLY A 512 -34.36 14.69 -3.46
N PRO A 513 -34.39 16.00 -3.72
CA PRO A 513 -33.32 16.89 -3.29
C PRO A 513 -33.43 17.20 -1.79
N THR A 514 -32.30 17.30 -1.09
CA THR A 514 -32.25 17.74 0.30
C THR A 514 -32.64 19.20 0.43
N THR A 515 -33.40 19.56 1.49
CA THR A 515 -33.84 20.93 1.73
C THR A 515 -33.16 21.52 2.94
N THR A 516 -32.82 22.81 2.88
CA THR A 516 -32.25 23.57 3.99
C THR A 516 -33.14 23.49 5.24
N TYR A 517 -34.47 23.53 5.04
CA TYR A 517 -35.44 23.45 6.13
C TYR A 517 -35.39 22.12 6.90
N ALA A 518 -35.30 21.00 6.20
CA ALA A 518 -35.20 19.69 6.85
C ALA A 518 -33.85 19.53 7.54
N MET A 519 -32.76 19.98 6.90
CA MET A 519 -31.39 19.88 7.47
C MET A 519 -31.24 20.71 8.76
N THR A 520 -31.84 21.90 8.84
CA THR A 520 -31.81 22.74 10.06
C THR A 520 -32.40 22.01 11.28
N ASN A 521 -33.47 21.26 11.07
CA ASN A 521 -34.13 20.51 12.15
C ASN A 521 -33.35 19.26 12.56
N LEU A 522 -32.46 18.77 11.70
CA LEU A 522 -31.67 17.55 11.93
C LEU A 522 -30.28 17.83 12.50
N GLN A 523 -29.68 18.99 12.21
CA GLN A 523 -28.29 19.29 12.57
C GLN A 523 -27.99 19.24 14.06
N GLU A 524 -28.98 19.41 14.95
CA GLU A 524 -28.83 19.28 16.40
C GLU A 524 -28.71 17.83 16.87
N ARG A 525 -29.13 16.87 16.01
CA ARG A 525 -29.23 15.44 16.35
C ARG A 525 -28.25 14.58 15.57
N CYS A 526 -27.57 15.17 14.59
CA CYS A 526 -26.66 14.41 13.72
C CYS A 526 -25.57 15.28 13.11
N THR A 527 -24.49 14.63 12.71
CA THR A 527 -23.48 15.21 11.82
C THR A 527 -23.87 14.90 10.38
N MET A 528 -24.19 15.94 9.60
CA MET A 528 -24.58 15.76 8.20
C MET A 528 -23.41 15.36 7.32
N MET A 529 -23.66 14.52 6.31
CA MET A 529 -22.68 14.07 5.30
C MET A 529 -23.05 14.55 3.89
N VAL A 530 -24.18 15.21 3.74
CA VAL A 530 -24.66 15.75 2.47
C VAL A 530 -25.00 17.24 2.63
N GLY A 531 -24.81 18.00 1.55
CA GLY A 531 -25.18 19.41 1.48
C GLY A 531 -26.62 19.66 1.07
N PRO A 532 -27.12 20.92 1.14
CA PRO A 532 -28.43 21.28 0.64
C PRO A 532 -28.48 21.15 -0.89
N GLY A 533 -29.63 20.74 -1.43
CA GLY A 533 -29.85 20.53 -2.87
C GLY A 533 -29.21 19.24 -3.42
N THR A 534 -28.68 18.37 -2.56
CA THR A 534 -28.13 17.08 -2.98
C THR A 534 -29.25 16.09 -3.26
N ASP A 535 -29.19 15.42 -4.42
CA ASP A 535 -30.12 14.33 -4.73
C ASP A 535 -29.87 13.12 -3.83
N VAL A 536 -30.86 12.71 -3.08
CA VAL A 536 -30.85 11.53 -2.22
C VAL A 536 -31.94 10.55 -2.65
N TYR A 537 -31.80 9.30 -2.23
CA TYR A 537 -32.78 8.25 -2.48
C TYR A 537 -33.09 7.45 -1.22
N LEU A 538 -34.18 6.71 -1.24
CA LEU A 538 -34.61 5.82 -0.13
C LEU A 538 -33.47 4.89 0.27
N GLY A 539 -33.12 4.85 1.55
CA GLY A 539 -32.04 4.01 2.09
C GLY A 539 -30.63 4.63 1.99
N MET A 540 -30.48 5.82 1.38
CA MET A 540 -29.21 6.55 1.39
C MET A 540 -28.91 7.12 2.78
N ILE A 541 -27.66 6.97 3.25
CA ILE A 541 -27.20 7.53 4.52
C ILE A 541 -26.81 8.98 4.27
N VAL A 542 -27.37 9.89 5.04
CA VAL A 542 -27.20 11.33 4.90
C VAL A 542 -26.50 11.99 6.09
N GLY A 543 -26.23 11.22 7.15
CA GLY A 543 -25.51 11.69 8.31
C GLY A 543 -25.31 10.62 9.38
N GLU A 544 -24.50 10.95 10.38
CA GLU A 544 -24.27 10.15 11.58
C GLU A 544 -25.19 10.61 12.71
N ASN A 545 -25.93 9.68 13.32
CA ASN A 545 -26.79 9.97 14.45
C ASN A 545 -25.96 10.25 15.72
N SER A 546 -26.37 11.20 16.54
CA SER A 546 -25.74 11.46 17.84
C SER A 546 -26.03 10.35 18.88
N ARG A 547 -26.99 9.45 18.60
CA ARG A 547 -27.39 8.35 19.47
C ARG A 547 -27.11 6.99 18.82
N SER A 548 -27.14 5.94 19.62
CA SER A 548 -27.12 4.58 19.11
C SER A 548 -28.42 4.27 18.34
N GLY A 549 -28.28 3.52 17.26
CA GLY A 549 -29.39 3.10 16.39
C GLY A 549 -29.69 4.07 15.25
N ASP A 550 -30.17 3.48 14.16
CA ASP A 550 -30.48 4.22 12.93
C ASP A 550 -31.79 5.01 13.06
N MET A 551 -31.89 6.07 12.29
CA MET A 551 -33.10 6.89 12.23
C MET A 551 -33.44 7.22 10.78
N ASP A 552 -34.62 6.77 10.32
CA ASP A 552 -35.17 7.13 9.02
C ASP A 552 -35.76 8.54 9.08
N VAL A 553 -35.37 9.41 8.14
CA VAL A 553 -35.76 10.82 8.13
C VAL A 553 -36.20 11.31 6.75
N ASN A 554 -37.16 12.23 6.73
CA ASN A 554 -37.51 12.97 5.54
C ASN A 554 -36.63 14.22 5.38
N ILE A 555 -35.49 14.06 4.70
CA ILE A 555 -34.56 15.17 4.45
C ILE A 555 -34.97 16.05 3.26
N CYS A 556 -35.97 15.62 2.47
CA CYS A 556 -36.51 16.36 1.32
C CYS A 556 -37.70 17.22 1.71
N ARG A 557 -38.04 17.33 2.99
CA ARG A 557 -39.23 18.08 3.45
C ARG A 557 -39.07 19.58 3.23
N GLU A 558 -39.96 20.16 2.45
CA GLU A 558 -40.06 21.61 2.23
C GLU A 558 -40.79 22.30 3.37
N LYS A 559 -40.50 23.60 3.56
CA LYS A 559 -41.24 24.47 4.46
C LYS A 559 -42.62 24.71 3.87
N LYS A 560 -43.70 24.35 4.59
CA LYS A 560 -45.04 24.71 4.18
C LYS A 560 -45.19 26.22 4.24
N LEU A 561 -45.47 26.83 3.10
CA LEU A 561 -45.84 28.26 3.03
C LEU A 561 -47.22 28.44 3.69
N THR A 562 -47.27 29.16 4.81
CA THR A 562 -48.51 29.58 5.43
C THR A 562 -48.69 31.07 5.17
N ASN A 563 -49.88 31.47 4.71
CA ASN A 563 -50.23 32.85 4.28
C ASN A 563 -50.19 33.91 5.42
N VAL A 564 -49.64 33.61 6.59
CA VAL A 564 -49.77 34.43 7.79
C VAL A 564 -48.47 35.12 8.23
N ARG A 565 -47.35 34.95 7.48
CA ARG A 565 -46.08 35.62 7.86
C ARG A 565 -45.63 36.60 6.80
N ALA A 566 -45.38 37.85 7.22
CA ALA A 566 -44.70 38.85 6.41
C ALA A 566 -43.32 38.33 5.95
N SER A 567 -43.01 38.53 4.65
CA SER A 567 -41.80 38.05 3.97
C SER A 567 -40.49 38.68 4.46
N SER A 568 -40.52 39.50 5.54
CA SER A 568 -39.38 40.31 5.98
C SER A 568 -38.66 39.81 7.23
N THR A 569 -38.98 38.64 7.77
CA THR A 569 -38.46 38.19 9.08
C THR A 569 -37.96 36.72 9.12
N ASP A 570 -37.52 36.19 8.03
CA ASP A 570 -36.79 34.90 8.07
C ASP A 570 -35.32 35.22 8.36
N ASP A 571 -34.83 34.95 9.59
CA ASP A 571 -33.40 34.95 9.89
C ASP A 571 -32.66 34.00 8.93
N PRO A 572 -31.45 34.37 8.45
CA PRO A 572 -30.70 33.53 7.57
C PRO A 572 -30.39 32.20 8.24
N ILE A 573 -30.85 31.11 7.65
CA ILE A 573 -30.61 29.76 8.16
C ILE A 573 -29.12 29.46 8.07
N LYS A 574 -28.45 29.31 9.21
CA LYS A 574 -27.06 28.86 9.28
C LYS A 574 -27.04 27.34 9.42
N LEU A 575 -26.51 26.66 8.40
CA LEU A 575 -26.21 25.24 8.46
C LEU A 575 -24.76 25.06 8.91
N THR A 576 -24.52 24.09 9.80
CA THR A 576 -23.17 23.59 10.07
C THR A 576 -22.60 22.93 8.81
N PRO A 577 -21.32 23.13 8.48
CA PRO A 577 -20.69 22.45 7.34
C PRO A 577 -20.89 20.94 7.47
N HIS A 578 -21.28 20.30 6.36
CA HIS A 578 -21.39 18.84 6.31
C HIS A 578 -20.00 18.19 6.19
N ARG A 579 -19.85 16.99 6.73
CA ARG A 579 -18.62 16.18 6.64
C ARG A 579 -18.56 15.52 5.26
N VAL A 580 -17.55 15.85 4.46
CA VAL A 580 -17.24 15.14 3.22
C VAL A 580 -16.35 13.95 3.56
N LEU A 581 -16.77 12.74 3.17
CA LEU A 581 -16.00 11.53 3.40
C LEU A 581 -15.14 11.20 2.18
N SER A 582 -13.86 10.92 2.41
CA SER A 582 -13.02 10.21 1.43
C SER A 582 -13.44 8.74 1.37
N LEU A 583 -12.92 7.97 0.41
CA LEU A 583 -13.21 6.54 0.30
C LEU A 583 -12.75 5.78 1.54
N GLU A 584 -11.58 6.10 2.06
CA GLU A 584 -11.02 5.49 3.26
C GLU A 584 -11.92 5.77 4.49
N HIS A 585 -12.27 7.02 4.72
CA HIS A 585 -13.18 7.38 5.82
C HIS A 585 -14.57 6.73 5.67
N ALA A 586 -15.03 6.52 4.44
CA ALA A 586 -16.29 5.83 4.17
C ALA A 586 -16.20 4.34 4.51
N LEU A 587 -15.08 3.67 4.17
CA LEU A 587 -14.82 2.26 4.50
C LEU A 587 -14.74 2.04 6.02
N GLU A 588 -14.09 2.94 6.73
CA GLU A 588 -14.02 2.91 8.19
C GLU A 588 -15.39 3.13 8.85
N PHE A 589 -16.22 4.01 8.25
CA PHE A 589 -17.50 4.44 8.84
C PHE A 589 -18.59 3.38 8.74
N ILE A 590 -18.69 2.63 7.63
CA ILE A 590 -19.83 1.75 7.35
C ILE A 590 -19.96 0.59 8.36
N ALA A 591 -21.21 0.27 8.71
CA ALA A 591 -21.59 -0.91 9.47
C ALA A 591 -21.76 -2.13 8.53
N THR A 592 -21.95 -3.31 9.10
CA THR A 592 -22.11 -4.57 8.32
C THR A 592 -23.36 -4.60 7.44
N ASP A 593 -24.39 -3.84 7.80
CA ASP A 593 -25.63 -3.68 7.03
C ASP A 593 -25.60 -2.49 6.07
N GLU A 594 -24.43 -1.87 5.88
CA GLU A 594 -24.19 -0.70 5.05
C GLU A 594 -23.20 -0.99 3.93
N CYS A 595 -23.24 -0.21 2.89
CA CYS A 595 -22.28 -0.25 1.80
C CYS A 595 -22.05 1.14 1.19
N ILE A 596 -20.96 1.24 0.43
CA ILE A 596 -20.55 2.47 -0.25
C ILE A 596 -20.91 2.36 -1.72
N GLU A 597 -21.63 3.34 -2.22
CA GLU A 597 -21.79 3.58 -3.65
C GLU A 597 -20.64 4.46 -4.12
N VAL A 598 -19.77 3.91 -4.93
CA VAL A 598 -18.59 4.60 -5.50
C VAL A 598 -18.84 4.89 -6.96
N THR A 599 -18.80 6.16 -7.34
CA THR A 599 -18.93 6.61 -8.72
C THR A 599 -17.76 7.54 -9.08
N PRO A 600 -17.48 7.81 -10.36
CA PRO A 600 -16.41 8.73 -10.75
C PRO A 600 -16.46 10.11 -10.06
N LYS A 601 -17.68 10.58 -9.74
CA LYS A 601 -17.88 11.92 -9.17
C LYS A 601 -18.24 11.93 -7.68
N HIS A 602 -18.87 10.85 -7.18
CA HIS A 602 -19.45 10.84 -5.84
C HIS A 602 -19.11 9.55 -5.08
N ILE A 603 -18.94 9.71 -3.77
CA ILE A 603 -18.92 8.62 -2.78
C ILE A 603 -20.14 8.83 -1.91
N ARG A 604 -21.07 7.85 -1.90
CA ARG A 604 -22.32 7.90 -1.13
C ARG A 604 -22.41 6.67 -0.25
N LEU A 605 -22.93 6.83 0.95
CA LEU A 605 -23.21 5.74 1.85
C LEU A 605 -24.67 5.32 1.73
N ARG A 606 -24.94 4.03 1.82
CA ARG A 606 -26.33 3.53 1.80
C ARG A 606 -26.47 2.25 2.62
N LYS A 607 -27.71 1.95 2.98
CA LYS A 607 -28.05 0.62 3.51
C LYS A 607 -27.99 -0.43 2.39
N VAL A 608 -27.60 -1.67 2.74
CA VAL A 608 -27.62 -2.81 1.81
C VAL A 608 -29.05 -3.04 1.30
N TYR A 609 -30.00 -3.06 2.23
CA TYR A 609 -31.45 -3.10 1.93
C TYR A 609 -32.02 -1.70 2.01
N LEU A 610 -32.48 -1.16 0.87
CA LEU A 610 -32.95 0.22 0.81
C LEU A 610 -34.28 0.41 1.51
N ASP A 611 -35.22 -0.55 1.38
CA ASP A 611 -36.54 -0.50 2.00
C ASP A 611 -36.48 -0.78 3.50
N PRO A 612 -37.12 0.02 4.38
CA PRO A 612 -37.14 -0.18 5.82
C PRO A 612 -37.75 -1.53 6.25
N GLN A 613 -38.76 -2.03 5.52
CA GLN A 613 -39.39 -3.31 5.85
C GLN A 613 -38.47 -4.48 5.57
N ASP A 614 -37.69 -4.41 4.47
CA ASP A 614 -36.72 -5.44 4.14
C ASP A 614 -35.56 -5.43 5.13
N ARG A 615 -35.08 -4.26 5.59
CA ARG A 615 -34.11 -4.14 6.68
C ARG A 615 -34.61 -4.81 7.97
N HIS A 616 -35.85 -4.51 8.36
CA HIS A 616 -36.43 -5.10 9.56
C HIS A 616 -36.59 -6.63 9.46
N ARG A 617 -36.99 -7.14 8.29
CA ARG A 617 -37.12 -8.56 8.01
C ARG A 617 -35.77 -9.30 8.11
N HIS A 618 -34.75 -8.73 7.51
CA HIS A 618 -33.38 -9.28 7.55
C HIS A 618 -32.81 -9.31 8.98
N ASN A 619 -32.94 -8.22 9.72
CA ASN A 619 -32.48 -8.13 11.11
C ASN A 619 -33.19 -9.16 12.01
N LYS A 620 -34.47 -9.40 11.79
CA LYS A 620 -35.21 -10.44 12.52
C LYS A 620 -34.73 -11.86 12.20
N GLN A 621 -34.33 -12.13 10.95
CA GLN A 621 -33.74 -13.41 10.55
C GLN A 621 -32.39 -13.65 11.21
N LEU A 622 -31.51 -12.63 11.25
CA LEU A 622 -30.20 -12.70 11.92
C LEU A 622 -30.34 -13.01 13.42
N LEU A 623 -31.23 -12.31 14.11
CA LEU A 623 -31.48 -12.54 15.55
C LEU A 623 -32.10 -13.95 15.83
N GLY A 624 -32.85 -14.50 14.90
CA GLY A 624 -33.40 -15.84 15.00
C GLY A 624 -32.38 -16.97 14.78
N SER A 625 -31.34 -16.72 14.01
CA SER A 625 -30.27 -17.71 13.74
C SER A 625 -29.19 -17.75 14.85
N THR A 626 -29.08 -16.73 15.69
CA THR A 626 -28.13 -16.68 16.83
C THR A 626 -28.70 -17.30 18.11
N SER A 627 -29.99 -17.67 18.13
CA SER A 627 -30.67 -18.28 19.29
C SER A 627 -30.98 -19.77 19.12
N GLY A 628 -30.40 -20.47 18.12
CA GLY A 628 -30.57 -21.91 17.85
C GLY A 628 -29.34 -22.75 18.20
#